data_bd88d48f1d5a1da95f8508701da7f520
#
_entry.id   bd88d48f1d5a1da95f8508701da7f520
#
_cell.length_a   1.000
_cell.length_b   1.000
_cell.length_c   1.000
_cell.angle_alpha   90.00
_cell.angle_beta   90.00
_cell.angle_gamma   90.00
#
_symmetry.space_group_name_H-M   'P 1'
#
loop_
_entity.id
_entity.type
_entity.pdbx_description
1 polymer ?
#
loop_
_entity_poly.entity_id
_entity_poly.type
_entity_poly.pdbx_seq_one_letter_code
_entity_poly.pdbx_strand_id
1 'polypeptide(L)'
;MFTNGLLTILGGFGILILCWPVAQFLPDMAQYGLLIYIYVLMSCLRTLCTQFVRSRQWNKLVAVDGILCTFATLMFYVLYLVGFHWGANGYLLAIISGDLVSVLFLCIIGRLWNYVELKGLNRDLWQQMLRFSLPMIPAQISFWVINASDLFFVREMCGGLDGHSGDAWSGLLSTGYFLPTILTT
;
A
#
# COMPACT_ATOMS: atom_id res chain seq x y z
N MET A 1 12.18 -2.56 18.23
CA MET A 1 10.95 -2.13 17.53
C MET A 1 10.95 -2.51 16.07
N PHE A 2 11.93 -2.11 15.27
CA PHE A 2 11.98 -2.39 13.83
C PHE A 2 11.94 -3.88 13.50
N THR A 3 12.71 -4.71 14.19
CA THR A 3 12.75 -6.16 14.02
C THR A 3 11.40 -6.83 14.30
N ASN A 4 10.68 -6.38 15.34
CA ASN A 4 9.36 -6.91 15.67
C ASN A 4 8.32 -6.52 14.60
N GLY A 5 8.40 -5.31 14.07
CA GLY A 5 7.56 -4.86 12.96
C GLY A 5 7.81 -5.68 11.69
N LEU A 6 9.06 -5.92 11.35
CA LEU A 6 9.45 -6.73 10.20
C LEU A 6 8.96 -8.17 10.32
N LEU A 7 9.05 -8.77 11.51
CA LEU A 7 8.54 -10.11 11.80
C LEU A 7 7.02 -10.17 11.70
N THR A 8 6.32 -9.12 12.15
CA THR A 8 4.85 -9.06 12.04
C THR A 8 4.42 -8.99 10.57
N ILE A 9 5.13 -8.23 9.74
CA ILE A 9 4.86 -8.16 8.30
C ILE A 9 5.12 -9.51 7.64
N LEU A 10 6.26 -10.15 7.94
CA LEU A 10 6.58 -11.47 7.39
C LEU A 10 5.56 -12.53 7.84
N GLY A 11 5.12 -12.48 9.11
CA GLY A 11 4.07 -13.38 9.63
C GLY A 11 2.72 -13.12 8.96
N GLY A 12 2.31 -11.87 8.80
CA GLY A 12 1.09 -11.49 8.08
C GLY A 12 1.12 -11.90 6.62
N PHE A 13 2.29 -11.78 5.98
CA PHE A 13 2.49 -12.25 4.61
C PHE A 13 2.40 -13.78 4.49
N GLY A 14 2.90 -14.51 5.48
CA GLY A 14 2.72 -15.97 5.57
C GLY A 14 1.24 -16.37 5.66
N ILE A 15 0.43 -15.63 6.42
CA ILE A 15 -1.02 -15.84 6.51
C ILE A 15 -1.70 -15.52 5.18
N LEU A 16 -1.30 -14.45 4.51
CA LEU A 16 -1.81 -14.11 3.16
C LEU A 16 -1.50 -15.18 2.12
N ILE A 17 -0.32 -15.80 2.17
CA ILE A 17 0.02 -16.94 1.30
C ILE A 17 -0.89 -18.14 1.60
N LEU A 18 -1.21 -18.41 2.86
CA LEU A 18 -2.15 -19.46 3.26
C LEU A 18 -3.58 -19.19 2.76
N CYS A 19 -3.96 -17.92 2.59
CA CYS A 19 -5.25 -17.53 2.02
C CYS A 19 -5.25 -17.55 0.47
N TRP A 20 -4.16 -17.91 -0.20
CA TRP A 20 -4.05 -18.03 -1.65
C TRP A 20 -5.17 -18.86 -2.31
N PRO A 21 -5.57 -20.03 -1.79
CA PRO A 21 -6.65 -20.80 -2.38
C PRO A 21 -7.99 -20.08 -2.37
N VAL A 22 -8.21 -19.17 -1.43
CA VAL A 22 -9.44 -18.36 -1.37
C VAL A 22 -9.47 -17.31 -2.48
N ALA A 23 -8.32 -16.76 -2.86
CA ALA A 23 -8.20 -15.81 -3.97
C ALA A 23 -8.47 -16.45 -5.36
N GLN A 24 -8.33 -17.78 -5.47
CA GLN A 24 -8.66 -18.51 -6.71
C GLN A 24 -10.17 -18.59 -7.01
N PHE A 25 -11.01 -18.26 -6.03
CA PHE A 25 -12.46 -18.15 -6.26
C PHE A 25 -12.87 -16.92 -7.11
N LEU A 26 -11.96 -15.98 -7.34
CA LEU A 26 -12.16 -14.83 -8.23
C LEU A 26 -11.30 -15.00 -9.49
N PRO A 27 -11.83 -15.61 -10.57
CA PRO A 27 -11.05 -15.96 -11.75
C PRO A 27 -10.39 -14.76 -12.44
N ASP A 28 -11.03 -13.59 -12.41
CA ASP A 28 -10.51 -12.36 -13.02
C ASP A 28 -9.29 -11.78 -12.27
N MET A 29 -9.14 -12.09 -10.98
CA MET A 29 -8.01 -11.65 -10.17
C MET A 29 -6.86 -12.66 -10.11
N ALA A 30 -7.09 -13.89 -10.48
CA ALA A 30 -6.09 -14.96 -10.37
C ALA A 30 -4.84 -14.69 -11.21
N GLN A 31 -4.99 -14.07 -12.40
CA GLN A 31 -3.86 -13.72 -13.26
C GLN A 31 -2.99 -12.59 -12.71
N TYR A 32 -3.53 -11.72 -11.85
CA TYR A 32 -2.80 -10.62 -11.21
C TYR A 32 -2.38 -10.95 -9.78
N GLY A 33 -2.78 -12.10 -9.27
CA GLY A 33 -2.61 -12.49 -7.86
C GLY A 33 -1.17 -12.33 -7.37
N LEU A 34 -0.20 -12.83 -8.12
CA LEU A 34 1.22 -12.74 -7.73
C LEU A 34 1.71 -11.27 -7.67
N LEU A 35 1.32 -10.44 -8.62
CA LEU A 35 1.66 -9.01 -8.63
C LEU A 35 1.04 -8.28 -7.44
N ILE A 36 -0.21 -8.59 -7.11
CA ILE A 36 -0.91 -8.02 -5.95
C ILE A 36 -0.19 -8.42 -4.65
N TYR A 37 0.26 -9.67 -4.52
CA TYR A 37 1.02 -10.11 -3.34
C TYR A 37 2.34 -9.36 -3.19
N ILE A 38 3.09 -9.21 -4.28
CA ILE A 38 4.35 -8.45 -4.27
C ILE A 38 4.07 -6.98 -3.92
N TYR A 39 3.01 -6.41 -4.48
CA TYR A 39 2.59 -5.04 -4.18
C TYR A 39 2.30 -4.86 -2.69
N VAL A 40 1.48 -5.72 -2.10
CA VAL A 40 1.13 -5.65 -0.67
C VAL A 40 2.38 -5.77 0.19
N LEU A 41 3.28 -6.71 -0.12
CA LEU A 41 4.55 -6.88 0.61
C LEU A 41 5.40 -5.61 0.55
N MET A 42 5.61 -5.05 -0.64
CA MET A 42 6.43 -3.85 -0.83
C MET A 42 5.83 -2.63 -0.15
N SER A 43 4.52 -2.45 -0.25
CA SER A 43 3.79 -1.37 0.41
C SER A 43 3.88 -1.47 1.94
N CYS A 44 3.74 -2.67 2.50
CA CYS A 44 3.93 -2.91 3.94
C CYS A 44 5.37 -2.61 4.40
N LEU A 45 6.38 -3.05 3.64
CA LEU A 45 7.78 -2.77 3.95
C LEU A 45 8.08 -1.28 3.90
N ARG A 46 7.61 -0.58 2.86
CA ARG A 46 7.75 0.87 2.74
C ARG A 46 7.12 1.59 3.92
N THR A 47 5.88 1.24 4.27
CA THR A 47 5.17 1.84 5.41
C THR A 47 5.94 1.64 6.70
N LEU A 48 6.48 0.44 6.95
CA LEU A 48 7.29 0.15 8.13
C LEU A 48 8.56 0.99 8.16
N CYS A 49 9.30 1.09 7.06
CA CYS A 49 10.51 1.90 6.97
C CYS A 49 10.19 3.39 7.24
N THR A 50 9.14 3.92 6.61
CA THR A 50 8.71 5.31 6.77
C THR A 50 8.29 5.61 8.22
N GLN A 51 7.51 4.73 8.84
CA GLN A 51 7.08 4.89 10.23
C GLN A 51 8.25 4.80 11.21
N PHE A 52 9.22 3.93 10.93
CA PHE A 52 10.44 3.85 11.75
C PHE A 52 11.26 5.13 11.67
N VAL A 53 11.48 5.68 10.47
CA VAL A 53 12.22 6.93 10.28
C VAL A 53 11.47 8.10 10.91
N ARG A 54 10.13 8.13 10.81
CA ARG A 54 9.26 9.11 11.44
C ARG A 54 9.35 9.03 12.98
N SER A 55 9.38 7.83 13.56
CA SER A 55 9.53 7.64 15.01
C SER A 55 10.89 8.15 15.55
N ARG A 56 11.90 8.21 14.69
CA ARG A 56 13.21 8.81 14.99
C ARG A 56 13.24 10.33 14.79
N GLN A 57 12.09 10.93 14.43
CA GLN A 57 11.97 12.37 14.16
C GLN A 57 12.86 12.88 13.00
N TRP A 58 13.27 12.01 12.10
CA TRP A 58 14.01 12.38 10.90
C TRP A 58 13.07 12.87 9.80
N ASN A 59 12.27 13.89 10.12
CA ASN A 59 11.19 14.39 9.26
C ASN A 59 11.71 14.88 7.89
N LYS A 60 12.93 15.41 7.84
CA LYS A 60 13.57 15.82 6.57
C LYS A 60 13.78 14.63 5.63
N LEU A 61 14.18 13.48 6.16
CA LEU A 61 14.39 12.26 5.38
C LEU A 61 13.06 11.73 4.84
N VAL A 62 11.99 11.77 5.65
CA VAL A 62 10.64 11.36 5.22
C VAL A 62 10.12 12.27 4.11
N ALA A 63 10.34 13.59 4.20
CA ALA A 63 9.91 14.52 3.16
C ALA A 63 10.65 14.28 1.83
N VAL A 64 11.97 14.06 1.90
CA VAL A 64 12.77 13.74 0.70
C VAL A 64 12.35 12.41 0.09
N ASP A 65 12.09 11.39 0.92
CA ASP A 65 11.59 10.09 0.47
C ASP A 65 10.25 10.22 -0.25
N GLY A 66 9.31 11.02 0.29
CA GLY A 66 8.02 11.28 -0.35
C GLY A 66 8.15 11.87 -1.75
N ILE A 67 9.01 12.91 -1.91
CA ILE A 67 9.27 13.53 -3.21
C ILE A 67 9.92 12.53 -4.18
N LEU A 68 10.94 11.80 -3.71
CA LEU A 68 11.67 10.83 -4.50
C LEU A 68 10.77 9.68 -4.95
N CYS A 69 9.95 9.15 -4.05
CA CYS A 69 9.00 8.09 -4.37
C CYS A 69 7.98 8.54 -5.42
N THR A 70 7.38 9.73 -5.26
CA THR A 70 6.42 10.26 -6.22
C THR A 70 7.05 10.45 -7.59
N PHE A 71 8.25 11.03 -7.64
CA PHE A 71 8.98 11.22 -8.89
C PHE A 71 9.35 9.89 -9.56
N ALA A 72 9.87 8.93 -8.79
CA ALA A 72 10.19 7.60 -9.29
C ALA A 72 8.96 6.88 -9.83
N THR A 73 7.85 6.91 -9.09
CA THR A 73 6.60 6.28 -9.51
C THR A 73 6.07 6.91 -10.80
N LEU A 74 6.12 8.23 -10.94
CA LEU A 74 5.74 8.93 -12.18
C LEU A 74 6.61 8.50 -13.36
N MET A 75 7.93 8.45 -13.17
CA MET A 75 8.85 7.96 -14.20
C MET A 75 8.52 6.55 -14.66
N PHE A 76 8.26 5.66 -13.71
CA PHE A 76 7.89 4.27 -14.01
C PHE A 76 6.51 4.16 -14.66
N TYR A 77 5.54 5.03 -14.29
CA TYR A 77 4.26 5.08 -14.99
C TYR A 77 4.44 5.44 -16.46
N VAL A 78 5.19 6.48 -16.75
CA VAL A 78 5.46 6.87 -18.15
C VAL A 78 6.17 5.74 -18.89
N LEU A 79 7.16 5.11 -18.28
CA LEU A 79 7.93 4.05 -18.89
C LEU A 79 7.07 2.81 -19.20
N TYR A 80 6.28 2.33 -18.25
CA TYR A 80 5.52 1.07 -18.38
C TYR A 80 4.20 1.24 -19.13
N LEU A 81 3.48 2.37 -18.94
CA LEU A 81 2.23 2.59 -19.65
C LEU A 81 2.45 3.12 -21.07
N VAL A 82 3.35 4.11 -21.23
CA VAL A 82 3.56 4.75 -22.53
C VAL A 82 4.62 4.02 -23.35
N GLY A 83 5.73 3.58 -22.71
CA GLY A 83 6.82 2.90 -23.40
C GLY A 83 6.48 1.45 -23.77
N PHE A 84 5.95 0.68 -22.82
CA PHE A 84 5.70 -0.76 -23.00
C PHE A 84 4.23 -1.12 -23.25
N HIS A 85 3.29 -0.21 -23.08
CA HIS A 85 1.83 -0.44 -23.26
C HIS A 85 1.28 -1.65 -22.47
N TRP A 86 1.82 -1.94 -21.28
CA TRP A 86 1.45 -3.12 -20.48
C TRP A 86 0.13 -2.99 -19.72
N GLY A 87 -0.64 -1.93 -19.94
CA GLY A 87 -1.97 -1.77 -19.33
C GLY A 87 -1.96 -1.88 -17.80
N ALA A 88 -2.88 -2.68 -17.23
CA ALA A 88 -3.03 -2.85 -15.78
C ALA A 88 -1.78 -3.45 -15.10
N ASN A 89 -1.07 -4.36 -15.76
CA ASN A 89 0.19 -4.91 -15.25
C ASN A 89 1.27 -3.83 -15.12
N GLY A 90 1.36 -2.94 -16.09
CA GLY A 90 2.30 -1.81 -16.06
C GLY A 90 2.03 -0.87 -14.91
N TYR A 91 0.75 -0.64 -14.59
CA TYR A 91 0.34 0.18 -13.46
C TYR A 91 0.82 -0.40 -12.11
N LEU A 92 0.56 -1.70 -11.86
CA LEU A 92 1.00 -2.37 -10.64
C LEU A 92 2.54 -2.40 -10.53
N LEU A 93 3.23 -2.71 -11.62
CA LEU A 93 4.69 -2.73 -11.65
C LEU A 93 5.31 -1.34 -11.40
N ALA A 94 4.68 -0.27 -11.88
CA ALA A 94 5.15 1.09 -11.62
C ALA A 94 5.11 1.43 -10.13
N ILE A 95 4.03 1.06 -9.42
CA ILE A 95 3.93 1.28 -7.98
C ILE A 95 4.97 0.43 -7.23
N ILE A 96 5.08 -0.86 -7.55
CA ILE A 96 6.05 -1.77 -6.92
C ILE A 96 7.46 -1.25 -7.06
N SER A 97 7.85 -0.79 -8.26
CA SER A 97 9.19 -0.24 -8.51
C SER A 97 9.41 1.10 -7.80
N GLY A 98 8.40 1.95 -7.70
CA GLY A 98 8.45 3.18 -6.91
C GLY A 98 8.64 2.92 -5.41
N ASP A 99 7.87 1.98 -4.86
CA ASP A 99 7.99 1.56 -3.47
C ASP A 99 9.36 0.91 -3.18
N LEU A 100 9.87 0.13 -4.12
CA LEU A 100 11.21 -0.48 -4.00
C LEU A 100 12.30 0.59 -3.94
N VAL A 101 12.24 1.61 -4.79
CA VAL A 101 13.20 2.73 -4.77
C VAL A 101 13.14 3.44 -3.43
N SER A 102 11.95 3.71 -2.90
CA SER A 102 11.76 4.33 -1.58
C SER A 102 12.35 3.47 -0.46
N VAL A 103 12.06 2.17 -0.42
CA VAL A 103 12.61 1.25 0.58
C VAL A 103 14.13 1.21 0.52
N LEU A 104 14.72 1.10 -0.68
CA LEU A 104 16.18 1.11 -0.85
C LEU A 104 16.79 2.43 -0.38
N PHE A 105 16.19 3.55 -0.75
CA PHE A 105 16.64 4.88 -0.32
C PHE A 105 16.65 5.01 1.20
N LEU A 106 15.55 4.65 1.88
CA LEU A 106 15.43 4.69 3.33
C LEU A 106 16.41 3.69 4.01
N CYS A 107 16.60 2.49 3.44
CA CYS A 107 17.54 1.52 3.97
C CYS A 107 19.00 2.01 3.90
N ILE A 108 19.40 2.63 2.79
CA ILE A 108 20.77 3.11 2.58
C ILE A 108 21.05 4.33 3.43
N ILE A 109 20.22 5.38 3.34
CA ILE A 109 20.46 6.65 4.04
C ILE A 109 20.13 6.53 5.53
N GLY A 110 19.05 5.85 5.86
CA GLY A 110 18.65 5.59 7.25
C GLY A 110 19.52 4.56 7.96
N ARG A 111 20.42 3.86 7.23
CA ARG A 111 21.25 2.76 7.75
C ARG A 111 20.43 1.76 8.58
N LEU A 112 19.22 1.43 8.09
CA LEU A 112 18.27 0.60 8.81
C LEU A 112 18.82 -0.79 9.11
N TRP A 113 19.78 -1.26 8.33
CA TRP A 113 20.47 -2.55 8.55
C TRP A 113 21.11 -2.65 9.93
N ASN A 114 21.62 -1.53 10.50
CA ASN A 114 22.25 -1.53 11.82
C ASN A 114 21.24 -1.68 12.96
N TYR A 115 19.94 -1.52 12.68
CA TYR A 115 18.86 -1.64 13.67
C TYR A 115 18.13 -2.98 13.62
N VAL A 116 18.52 -3.87 12.68
CA VAL A 116 18.00 -5.24 12.60
C VAL A 116 18.78 -6.12 13.57
N GLU A 117 18.40 -6.09 14.84
CA GLU A 117 18.94 -6.99 15.87
C GLU A 117 18.00 -8.19 16.04
N LEU A 118 18.41 -9.35 15.54
CA LEU A 118 17.65 -10.61 15.68
C LEU A 118 17.55 -11.08 17.14
N LYS A 119 18.44 -10.61 18.02
CA LYS A 119 18.42 -10.92 19.46
C LYS A 119 17.46 -10.05 20.28
N GLY A 120 16.95 -8.98 19.71
CA GLY A 120 16.04 -8.03 20.38
C GLY A 120 14.55 -8.41 20.29
N LEU A 121 14.21 -9.67 20.04
CA LEU A 121 12.82 -10.17 20.05
C LEU A 121 12.28 -10.11 21.46
N ASN A 122 11.60 -9.02 21.78
CA ASN A 122 10.94 -8.85 23.06
C ASN A 122 9.46 -9.24 22.90
N ARG A 123 9.09 -10.39 23.45
CA ARG A 123 7.72 -10.93 23.38
C ARG A 123 6.71 -10.00 24.02
N ASP A 124 7.10 -9.31 25.09
CA ASP A 124 6.22 -8.38 25.79
C ASP A 124 5.92 -7.14 24.93
N LEU A 125 6.93 -6.63 24.21
CA LEU A 125 6.75 -5.52 23.26
C LEU A 125 5.84 -5.92 22.10
N TRP A 126 6.01 -7.13 21.57
CA TRP A 126 5.17 -7.65 20.49
C TRP A 126 3.71 -7.79 20.93
N GLN A 127 3.48 -8.27 22.14
CA GLN A 127 2.14 -8.41 22.70
C GLN A 127 1.47 -7.06 22.95
N GLN A 128 2.22 -6.04 23.41
CA GLN A 128 1.73 -4.68 23.58
C GLN A 128 1.35 -4.06 22.20
N MET A 129 2.19 -4.24 21.18
CA MET A 129 1.90 -3.77 19.82
C MET A 129 0.62 -4.41 19.26
N LEU A 130 0.45 -5.72 19.40
CA LEU A 130 -0.77 -6.41 18.98
C LEU A 130 -2.00 -5.93 19.73
N ARG A 131 -1.92 -5.78 21.05
CA ARG A 131 -3.03 -5.31 21.87
C ARG A 131 -3.48 -3.90 21.50
N PHE A 132 -2.54 -3.05 21.07
CA PHE A 132 -2.85 -1.71 20.58
C PHE A 132 -3.41 -1.72 19.16
N SER A 133 -2.87 -2.54 18.27
CA SER A 133 -3.26 -2.59 16.86
C SER A 133 -4.61 -3.29 16.65
N LEU A 134 -4.93 -4.30 17.46
CA LEU A 134 -6.14 -5.10 17.30
C LEU A 134 -7.44 -4.27 17.32
N PRO A 135 -7.64 -3.33 18.27
CA PRO A 135 -8.83 -2.49 18.26
C PRO A 135 -8.88 -1.46 17.12
N MET A 136 -7.74 -1.16 16.47
CA MET A 136 -7.71 -0.27 15.31
C MET A 136 -8.17 -0.95 14.00
N ILE A 137 -8.10 -2.29 13.93
CA ILE A 137 -8.52 -3.03 12.73
C ILE A 137 -9.99 -2.80 12.37
N PRO A 138 -10.96 -2.94 13.29
CA PRO A 138 -12.36 -2.66 12.99
C PRO A 138 -12.61 -1.24 12.49
N ALA A 139 -11.90 -0.25 13.06
CA ALA A 139 -12.02 1.14 12.62
C ALA A 139 -11.56 1.34 11.17
N GLN A 140 -10.43 0.71 10.80
CA GLN A 140 -9.92 0.77 9.42
C GLN A 140 -10.83 0.03 8.43
N ILE A 141 -11.38 -1.11 8.83
CA ILE A 141 -12.36 -1.85 8.02
C ILE A 141 -13.62 -1.01 7.81
N SER A 142 -14.12 -0.37 8.86
CA SER A 142 -15.31 0.51 8.77
C SER A 142 -15.06 1.68 7.81
N PHE A 143 -13.89 2.31 7.90
CA PHE A 143 -13.52 3.39 6.97
C PHE A 143 -13.44 2.89 5.53
N TRP A 144 -12.86 1.72 5.31
CA TRP A 144 -12.81 1.11 3.97
C TRP A 144 -14.21 0.77 3.44
N VAL A 145 -15.08 0.22 4.27
CA VAL A 145 -16.47 -0.10 3.90
C VAL A 145 -17.24 1.16 3.50
N ILE A 146 -17.08 2.27 4.22
CA ILE A 146 -17.71 3.54 3.86
C ILE A 146 -17.26 3.97 2.45
N ASN A 147 -15.96 4.04 2.20
CA ASN A 147 -15.45 4.45 0.89
C ASN A 147 -15.88 3.50 -0.25
N ALA A 148 -15.89 2.19 0.02
CA ALA A 148 -16.34 1.20 -0.96
C ALA A 148 -17.84 1.31 -1.24
N SER A 149 -18.64 1.60 -0.19
CA SER A 149 -20.09 1.80 -0.33
C SER A 149 -20.42 3.01 -1.20
N ASP A 150 -19.71 4.11 -1.03
CA ASP A 150 -19.92 5.32 -1.83
C ASP A 150 -19.70 5.04 -3.33
N LEU A 151 -18.61 4.33 -3.66
CA LEU A 151 -18.32 3.94 -5.04
C LEU A 151 -19.38 2.97 -5.60
N PHE A 152 -19.84 2.03 -4.78
CA PHE A 152 -20.88 1.07 -5.18
C PHE A 152 -22.21 1.77 -5.44
N PHE A 153 -22.65 2.66 -4.54
CA PHE A 153 -23.89 3.40 -4.71
C PHE A 153 -23.87 4.30 -5.96
N VAL A 154 -22.77 5.00 -6.20
CA VAL A 154 -22.63 5.83 -7.40
C VAL A 154 -22.68 5.00 -8.66
N ARG A 155 -22.03 3.83 -8.67
CA ARG A 155 -22.04 2.91 -9.80
C ARG A 155 -23.47 2.42 -10.13
N GLU A 156 -24.23 2.03 -9.11
CA GLU A 156 -25.60 1.49 -9.29
C GLU A 156 -26.64 2.59 -9.56
N MET A 157 -26.56 3.72 -8.84
CA MET A 157 -27.58 4.77 -8.94
C MET A 157 -27.38 5.69 -10.14
N CYS A 158 -26.14 5.93 -10.55
CA CYS A 158 -25.82 6.80 -11.70
C CYS A 158 -25.62 6.00 -13.00
N GLY A 159 -25.71 4.67 -12.94
CA GLY A 159 -25.64 3.82 -14.13
C GLY A 159 -26.81 4.11 -15.08
N GLY A 160 -26.48 4.62 -16.29
CA GLY A 160 -27.48 4.98 -17.29
C GLY A 160 -27.93 6.45 -17.30
N LEU A 161 -27.49 7.28 -16.34
CA LEU A 161 -27.69 8.71 -16.41
C LEU A 161 -26.76 9.32 -17.47
N ASP A 162 -27.30 10.19 -18.32
CA ASP A 162 -26.55 10.91 -19.37
C ASP A 162 -25.79 10.02 -20.37
N GLY A 163 -26.18 8.74 -20.53
CA GLY A 163 -25.56 7.80 -21.46
C GLY A 163 -24.16 7.32 -21.05
N HIS A 164 -23.72 7.63 -19.84
CA HIS A 164 -22.45 7.14 -19.28
C HIS A 164 -22.66 5.86 -18.47
N SER A 165 -21.66 4.97 -18.51
CA SER A 165 -21.67 3.76 -17.67
C SER A 165 -21.44 4.13 -16.20
N GLY A 166 -22.01 3.36 -15.27
CA GLY A 166 -21.79 3.54 -13.82
C GLY A 166 -20.29 3.51 -13.44
N ASP A 167 -19.48 2.80 -14.23
CA ASP A 167 -18.01 2.76 -14.05
C ASP A 167 -17.35 4.11 -14.36
N ALA A 168 -17.87 4.88 -15.31
CA ALA A 168 -17.34 6.23 -15.59
C ALA A 168 -17.63 7.19 -14.44
N TRP A 169 -18.81 7.14 -13.84
CA TRP A 169 -19.18 7.95 -12.68
C TRP A 169 -18.38 7.57 -11.42
N SER A 170 -18.18 6.27 -11.17
CA SER A 170 -17.35 5.82 -10.05
C SER A 170 -15.88 6.24 -10.24
N GLY A 171 -15.37 6.22 -11.47
CA GLY A 171 -14.04 6.73 -11.81
C GLY A 171 -13.90 8.24 -11.56
N LEU A 172 -14.92 9.03 -11.91
CA LEU A 172 -14.94 10.47 -11.65
C LEU A 172 -14.94 10.77 -10.14
N LEU A 173 -15.76 10.03 -9.37
CA LEU A 173 -15.82 10.17 -7.92
C LEU A 173 -14.48 9.80 -7.26
N SER A 174 -13.87 8.70 -7.67
CA SER A 174 -12.55 8.29 -7.14
C SER A 174 -11.48 9.35 -7.41
N THR A 175 -11.51 9.97 -8.58
CA THR A 175 -10.61 11.10 -8.92
C THR A 175 -10.90 12.32 -8.04
N GLY A 176 -12.17 12.59 -7.74
CA GLY A 176 -12.58 13.66 -6.83
C GLY A 176 -12.04 13.49 -5.40
N TYR A 177 -11.93 12.27 -4.91
CA TYR A 177 -11.36 11.99 -3.57
C TYR A 177 -9.85 12.25 -3.47
N PHE A 178 -9.13 12.31 -4.59
CA PHE A 178 -7.71 12.66 -4.57
C PHE A 178 -7.46 14.11 -4.18
N LEU A 179 -8.36 15.03 -4.55
CA LEU A 179 -8.19 16.47 -4.25
C LEU A 179 -8.17 16.77 -2.75
N PRO A 180 -9.13 16.33 -1.94
CA PRO A 180 -9.09 16.53 -0.48
C PRO A 180 -7.91 15.80 0.16
N THR A 181 -7.50 14.64 -0.35
CA THR A 181 -6.37 13.87 0.21
C THR A 181 -5.06 14.65 0.09
N ILE A 182 -4.86 15.39 -1.01
CA ILE A 182 -3.68 16.25 -1.19
C ILE A 182 -3.67 17.41 -0.19
N LEU A 183 -4.86 17.92 0.21
CA LEU A 183 -4.97 19.03 1.15
C LEU A 183 -4.80 18.61 2.62
N THR A 184 -4.97 17.31 2.93
CA THR A 184 -4.92 16.78 4.31
C THR A 184 -3.59 16.14 4.67
N THR A 185 -2.66 15.99 3.71
CA THR A 185 -1.29 15.48 3.92
C THR A 185 -0.31 16.59 4.13
#